data_e3d00bf8bf876a4a572bab1081b8b975
#
_entry.id   e3d00bf8bf876a4a572bab1081b8b975
#
_cell.length_a   1.000
_cell.length_b   1.000
_cell.length_c   1.000
_cell.angle_alpha   90.00
_cell.angle_beta   90.00
_cell.angle_gamma   90.00
#
_symmetry.space_group_name_H-M   'P 1'
#
loop_
_entity.id
_entity.type
_entity.pdbx_description
1 polymer ?
#
loop_
_entity_poly.entity_id
_entity_poly.type
_entity_poly.pdbx_seq_one_letter_code
_entity_poly.pdbx_strand_id
1 'polypeptide(L)'
;MTLVTASIDIDAPRSEVFAAMLTPERLDEWVTIHRKINDADGGTLHEGYGMEQTLCLRGANFKVKWKLTEFEPDTSATWEGRGPAHSYARTAYKLSDRNGGTHFEYENEFKAPGGFLGKAASRVIVGGVPQREANRSLARLKALLEK
;
A
#
# COMPACT_ATOMS: atom_id res chain seq x y z
N MET A 1 17.59 2.90 2.32
CA MET A 1 16.23 2.37 2.16
C MET A 1 15.59 2.17 3.52
N THR A 2 14.33 2.47 3.63
CA THR A 2 13.57 2.26 4.86
C THR A 2 12.57 1.12 4.63
N LEU A 3 12.53 0.20 5.57
CA LEU A 3 11.62 -0.94 5.54
C LEU A 3 10.56 -0.81 6.62
N VAL A 4 9.31 -0.91 6.22
CA VAL A 4 8.15 -0.94 7.12
C VAL A 4 7.47 -2.29 6.95
N THR A 5 7.23 -2.97 8.07
CA THR A 5 6.52 -4.25 8.06
C THR A 5 5.36 -4.19 9.03
N ALA A 6 4.26 -4.83 8.66
CA ALA A 6 3.10 -4.95 9.52
C ALA A 6 2.36 -6.23 9.19
N SER A 7 1.62 -6.76 10.13
CA SER A 7 0.79 -7.93 9.88
C SER A 7 -0.48 -7.87 10.71
N ILE A 8 -1.52 -8.55 10.25
CA ILE A 8 -2.79 -8.60 10.96
C ILE A 8 -3.54 -9.88 10.57
N ASP A 9 -4.33 -10.39 11.49
CA ASP A 9 -5.24 -11.50 11.20
C ASP A 9 -6.64 -10.92 10.98
N ILE A 10 -7.27 -11.33 9.88
CA ILE A 10 -8.60 -10.85 9.49
C ILE A 10 -9.53 -12.03 9.39
N ASP A 11 -10.70 -11.95 10.03
CA ASP A 11 -11.71 -13.00 10.00
C ASP A 11 -12.56 -12.87 8.73
N ALA A 12 -11.91 -13.15 7.60
CA ALA A 12 -12.52 -13.13 6.28
C ALA A 12 -11.68 -14.01 5.34
N PRO A 13 -12.30 -14.61 4.31
CA PRO A 13 -11.55 -15.47 3.38
C PRO A 13 -10.54 -14.66 2.56
N ARG A 14 -9.46 -15.33 2.14
CA ARG A 14 -8.40 -14.69 1.36
C ARG A 14 -8.92 -13.95 0.12
N SER A 15 -9.90 -14.50 -0.56
CA SER A 15 -10.46 -13.87 -1.75
C SER A 15 -11.08 -12.50 -1.45
N GLU A 16 -11.76 -12.36 -0.31
CA GLU A 16 -12.36 -11.09 0.09
C GLU A 16 -11.30 -10.08 0.51
N VAL A 17 -10.31 -10.54 1.26
CA VAL A 17 -9.19 -9.68 1.69
C VAL A 17 -8.42 -9.18 0.47
N PHE A 18 -8.12 -10.10 -0.45
CA PHE A 18 -7.34 -9.77 -1.65
C PHE A 18 -8.09 -8.76 -2.54
N ALA A 19 -9.39 -8.97 -2.74
CA ALA A 19 -10.21 -8.06 -3.53
C ALA A 19 -10.27 -6.66 -2.91
N ALA A 20 -10.50 -6.57 -1.60
CA ALA A 20 -10.56 -5.28 -0.91
C ALA A 20 -9.21 -4.56 -0.94
N MET A 21 -8.14 -5.29 -0.77
CA MET A 21 -6.78 -4.78 -0.70
C MET A 21 -6.28 -4.21 -2.03
N LEU A 22 -6.60 -4.88 -3.14
CA LEU A 22 -6.04 -4.53 -4.45
C LEU A 22 -6.94 -3.66 -5.33
N THR A 23 -8.24 -3.65 -5.10
CA THR A 23 -9.15 -2.87 -5.96
C THR A 23 -8.89 -1.37 -5.79
N PRO A 24 -8.41 -0.66 -6.84
CA PRO A 24 -8.05 0.76 -6.70
C PRO A 24 -9.20 1.62 -6.19
N GLU A 25 -10.43 1.33 -6.58
CA GLU A 25 -11.61 2.09 -6.17
C GLU A 25 -11.96 1.92 -4.69
N ARG A 26 -11.34 0.95 -4.02
CA ARG A 26 -11.57 0.68 -2.59
C ARG A 26 -10.44 1.15 -1.69
N LEU A 27 -9.37 1.73 -2.25
CA LEU A 27 -8.24 2.20 -1.46
C LEU A 27 -8.63 3.26 -0.43
N ASP A 28 -9.61 4.10 -0.76
CA ASP A 28 -10.11 5.12 0.16
C ASP A 28 -10.80 4.53 1.39
N GLU A 29 -11.20 3.26 1.35
CA GLU A 29 -11.86 2.62 2.46
C GLU A 29 -10.90 2.17 3.55
N TRP A 30 -9.61 1.92 3.21
CA TRP A 30 -8.67 1.40 4.20
C TRP A 30 -7.30 2.07 4.23
N VAL A 31 -6.77 2.56 3.11
CA VAL A 31 -5.44 3.19 3.08
C VAL A 31 -5.53 4.60 3.63
N THR A 32 -4.99 4.82 4.82
CA THR A 32 -5.15 6.09 5.55
C THR A 32 -4.51 7.28 4.83
N ILE A 33 -3.45 7.05 4.08
CA ILE A 33 -2.73 8.12 3.36
C ILE A 33 -3.22 8.33 1.94
N HIS A 34 -4.18 7.52 1.49
CA HIS A 34 -4.75 7.64 0.14
C HIS A 34 -5.59 8.90 0.01
N ARG A 35 -5.41 9.64 -1.08
CA ARG A 35 -6.26 10.78 -1.44
C ARG A 35 -7.14 10.47 -2.63
N LYS A 36 -6.50 10.09 -3.75
CA LYS A 36 -7.27 9.78 -4.97
C LYS A 36 -6.43 8.99 -5.96
N ILE A 37 -7.11 8.34 -6.88
CA ILE A 37 -6.49 7.78 -8.09
C ILE A 37 -6.59 8.85 -9.17
N ASN A 38 -5.45 9.27 -9.71
CA ASN A 38 -5.41 10.27 -10.77
C ASN A 38 -5.62 9.62 -12.13
N ASP A 39 -5.08 8.41 -12.31
CA ASP A 39 -5.16 7.65 -13.54
C ASP A 39 -4.93 6.18 -13.23
N ALA A 40 -5.55 5.30 -14.01
CA ALA A 40 -5.39 3.86 -13.87
C ALA A 40 -5.68 3.19 -15.21
N ASP A 41 -5.02 2.05 -15.45
CA ASP A 41 -5.20 1.30 -16.70
C ASP A 41 -6.64 0.81 -16.88
N GLY A 42 -7.38 0.63 -15.80
CA GLY A 42 -8.74 0.13 -15.86
C GLY A 42 -8.82 -1.37 -16.12
N GLY A 43 -10.02 -1.91 -16.01
CA GLY A 43 -10.23 -3.34 -16.21
C GLY A 43 -9.70 -4.18 -15.07
N THR A 44 -9.50 -5.47 -15.36
CA THR A 44 -9.04 -6.44 -14.37
C THR A 44 -7.58 -6.24 -14.04
N LEU A 45 -7.24 -6.34 -12.76
CA LEU A 45 -5.85 -6.28 -12.30
C LEU A 45 -5.07 -7.46 -12.87
N HIS A 46 -3.84 -7.19 -13.26
CA HIS A 46 -2.92 -8.18 -13.82
C HIS A 46 -1.49 -7.66 -13.67
N GLU A 47 -0.52 -8.55 -13.80
CA GLU A 47 0.88 -8.13 -13.81
C GLU A 47 1.11 -7.12 -14.94
N GLY A 48 1.71 -5.99 -14.60
CA GLY A 48 1.91 -4.89 -15.54
C GLY A 48 0.87 -3.77 -15.43
N TYR A 49 -0.19 -3.98 -14.63
CA TYR A 49 -1.21 -2.94 -14.41
C TYR A 49 -0.56 -1.68 -13.82
N GLY A 50 -0.91 -0.52 -14.39
CA GLY A 50 -0.38 0.77 -13.94
C GLY A 50 -1.44 1.70 -13.39
N MET A 51 -1.08 2.49 -12.40
CA MET A 51 -1.94 3.55 -11.88
C MET A 51 -1.11 4.69 -11.30
N GLU A 52 -1.70 5.88 -11.24
CA GLU A 52 -1.12 7.02 -10.56
C GLU A 52 -2.01 7.38 -9.37
N GLN A 53 -1.41 7.50 -8.21
CA GLN A 53 -2.10 7.75 -6.95
C GLN A 53 -1.55 9.01 -6.29
N THR A 54 -2.42 9.81 -5.70
CA THR A 54 -2.02 10.90 -4.81
C THR A 54 -2.11 10.39 -3.38
N LEU A 55 -1.01 10.53 -2.65
CA LEU A 55 -0.89 10.17 -1.24
C LEU A 55 -0.66 11.43 -0.42
N CYS A 56 -0.99 11.37 0.86
CA CYS A 56 -0.76 12.47 1.78
C CYS A 56 -0.15 11.95 3.08
N LEU A 57 1.01 12.51 3.43
CA LEU A 57 1.66 12.25 4.71
C LEU A 57 1.91 13.59 5.40
N ARG A 58 1.37 13.74 6.62
CA ARG A 58 1.48 14.97 7.42
C ARG A 58 1.14 16.25 6.65
N GLY A 59 0.06 16.17 5.85
CA GLY A 59 -0.39 17.30 5.05
C GLY A 59 0.38 17.55 3.76
N ALA A 60 1.42 16.79 3.48
CA ALA A 60 2.17 16.87 2.23
C ALA A 60 1.61 15.89 1.21
N ASN A 61 1.09 16.40 0.10
CA ASN A 61 0.58 15.57 -0.98
C ASN A 61 1.68 15.28 -1.99
N PHE A 62 1.72 14.06 -2.49
CA PHE A 62 2.65 13.68 -3.54
C PHE A 62 2.04 12.59 -4.42
N LYS A 63 2.50 12.54 -5.66
CA LYS A 63 2.01 11.58 -6.65
C LYS A 63 2.98 10.44 -6.81
N VAL A 64 2.45 9.22 -6.89
CA VAL A 64 3.24 8.02 -7.11
C VAL A 64 2.66 7.28 -8.30
N LYS A 65 3.53 6.91 -9.23
CA LYS A 65 3.16 6.05 -10.36
C LYS A 65 3.50 4.62 -9.98
N TRP A 66 2.50 3.78 -9.94
CA TRP A 66 2.61 2.39 -9.52
C TRP A 66 2.51 1.44 -10.70
N LYS A 67 3.26 0.35 -10.63
CA LYS A 67 3.13 -0.78 -11.54
C LYS A 67 3.04 -2.06 -10.72
N LEU A 68 2.08 -2.90 -11.05
CA LEU A 68 1.91 -4.20 -10.41
C LEU A 68 2.93 -5.16 -11.02
N THR A 69 3.98 -5.49 -10.29
CA THR A 69 5.11 -6.28 -10.79
C THR A 69 4.97 -7.76 -10.50
N GLU A 70 4.21 -8.12 -9.46
CA GLU A 70 3.90 -9.50 -9.14
C GLU A 70 2.43 -9.59 -8.79
N PHE A 71 1.75 -10.61 -9.29
CA PHE A 71 0.33 -10.79 -9.05
C PHE A 71 -0.01 -12.27 -9.05
N GLU A 72 -0.37 -12.77 -7.87
CA GLU A 72 -0.82 -14.14 -7.69
C GLU A 72 -2.15 -14.09 -6.95
N PRO A 73 -3.28 -14.36 -7.64
CA PRO A 73 -4.61 -14.18 -7.05
C PRO A 73 -4.77 -14.85 -5.69
N ASP A 74 -5.36 -14.11 -4.74
CA ASP A 74 -5.66 -14.52 -3.38
C ASP A 74 -4.44 -14.89 -2.53
N THR A 75 -3.23 -14.69 -3.05
CA THR A 75 -1.99 -15.10 -2.37
C THR A 75 -1.03 -13.95 -2.16
N SER A 76 -0.64 -13.25 -3.23
CA SER A 76 0.36 -12.18 -3.10
C SER A 76 0.28 -11.17 -4.23
N ALA A 77 0.78 -9.98 -3.96
CA ALA A 77 0.91 -8.93 -4.96
C ALA A 77 2.03 -7.99 -4.56
N THR A 78 2.71 -7.43 -5.56
CA THR A 78 3.78 -6.46 -5.33
C THR A 78 3.59 -5.28 -6.28
N TRP A 79 3.59 -4.09 -5.70
CA TRP A 79 3.56 -2.84 -6.43
C TRP A 79 4.94 -2.18 -6.36
N GLU A 80 5.42 -1.66 -7.48
CA GLU A 80 6.58 -0.78 -7.49
C GLU A 80 6.13 0.61 -7.90
N GLY A 81 6.54 1.62 -7.11
CA GLY A 81 6.12 3.00 -7.30
C GLY A 81 7.28 3.95 -7.50
N ARG A 82 7.06 4.96 -8.32
CA ARG A 82 7.99 6.06 -8.56
C ARG A 82 7.30 7.35 -8.15
N GLY A 83 7.93 8.08 -7.24
CA GLY A 83 7.44 9.35 -6.74
C GLY A 83 8.33 10.51 -7.16
N PRO A 84 8.12 11.69 -6.55
CA PRO A 84 8.89 12.88 -6.90
C PRO A 84 10.35 12.74 -6.50
N ALA A 85 11.22 13.46 -7.24
CA ALA A 85 12.66 13.56 -6.96
C ALA A 85 13.34 12.20 -6.82
N HIS A 86 13.02 11.26 -7.72
CA HIS A 86 13.58 9.91 -7.76
C HIS A 86 13.27 9.06 -6.53
N SER A 87 12.23 9.40 -5.80
CA SER A 87 11.77 8.54 -4.71
C SER A 87 11.20 7.23 -5.29
N TYR A 88 11.24 6.19 -4.47
CA TYR A 88 10.85 4.85 -4.89
C TYR A 88 10.17 4.12 -3.75
N ALA A 89 9.20 3.30 -4.07
CA ALA A 89 8.58 2.42 -3.09
C ALA A 89 8.30 1.06 -3.70
N ARG A 90 8.42 0.02 -2.89
CA ARG A 90 8.02 -1.33 -3.24
C ARG A 90 7.11 -1.83 -2.14
N THR A 91 5.87 -2.07 -2.47
CA THR A 91 4.86 -2.52 -1.51
C THR A 91 4.48 -3.95 -1.83
N ALA A 92 4.71 -4.85 -0.90
CA ALA A 92 4.40 -6.26 -1.07
C ALA A 92 3.34 -6.71 -0.06
N TYR A 93 2.40 -7.49 -0.55
CA TYR A 93 1.33 -8.09 0.24
C TYR A 93 1.39 -9.60 0.12
N LYS A 94 1.23 -10.28 1.24
CA LYS A 94 1.19 -11.74 1.26
C LYS A 94 0.05 -12.20 2.15
N LEU A 95 -0.78 -13.10 1.63
CA LEU A 95 -1.91 -13.68 2.35
C LEU A 95 -1.70 -15.17 2.57
N SER A 96 -2.06 -15.63 3.74
CA SER A 96 -2.09 -17.05 4.06
C SER A 96 -3.32 -17.36 4.91
N ASP A 97 -3.77 -18.62 4.87
CA ASP A 97 -4.91 -19.05 5.67
C ASP A 97 -4.51 -19.18 7.14
N ARG A 98 -5.42 -18.75 8.03
CA ARG A 98 -5.19 -18.90 9.46
C ARG A 98 -6.52 -19.05 10.21
N ASN A 99 -6.73 -20.21 10.80
CA ASN A 99 -7.92 -20.48 11.64
C ASN A 99 -9.26 -20.12 10.99
N GLY A 100 -9.40 -20.40 9.68
CA GLY A 100 -10.61 -20.06 8.92
C GLY A 100 -10.66 -18.65 8.37
N GLY A 101 -9.70 -17.81 8.74
CA GLY A 101 -9.55 -16.46 8.23
C GLY A 101 -8.26 -16.31 7.47
N THR A 102 -7.73 -15.09 7.44
CA THR A 102 -6.54 -14.73 6.67
C THR A 102 -5.51 -14.05 7.54
N HIS A 103 -4.26 -14.48 7.39
CA HIS A 103 -3.10 -13.75 7.91
C HIS A 103 -2.57 -12.88 6.78
N PHE A 104 -2.53 -11.57 7.00
CA PHE A 104 -2.08 -10.58 6.03
C PHE A 104 -0.74 -10.03 6.47
N GLU A 105 0.27 -10.15 5.62
CA GLU A 105 1.59 -9.57 5.83
C GLU A 105 1.81 -8.43 4.83
N TYR A 106 2.21 -7.29 5.34
CA TYR A 106 2.48 -6.08 4.59
C TYR A 106 3.94 -5.70 4.74
N GLU A 107 4.58 -5.40 3.62
CA GLU A 107 5.96 -4.93 3.60
C GLU A 107 6.06 -3.76 2.63
N ASN A 108 6.66 -2.66 3.09
CA ASN A 108 6.89 -1.50 2.24
C ASN A 108 8.34 -1.06 2.41
N GLU A 109 9.07 -1.15 1.33
CA GLU A 109 10.44 -0.68 1.26
C GLU A 109 10.44 0.60 0.42
N PHE A 110 10.99 1.68 0.96
CA PHE A 110 10.97 2.94 0.23
C PHE A 110 12.29 3.69 0.37
N LYS A 111 12.56 4.48 -0.68
CA LYS A 111 13.68 5.40 -0.75
C LYS A 111 13.11 6.81 -0.86
N ALA A 112 13.42 7.65 0.12
CA ALA A 112 12.99 9.04 0.12
C ALA A 112 13.58 9.81 -1.08
N PRO A 113 12.96 10.94 -1.47
CA PRO A 113 13.53 11.79 -2.50
C PRO A 113 14.97 12.15 -2.19
N GLY A 114 15.83 12.13 -3.22
CA GLY A 114 17.25 12.40 -3.05
C GLY A 114 17.59 13.87 -2.94
N GLY A 115 18.84 14.17 -2.52
CA GLY A 115 19.37 15.51 -2.50
C GLY A 115 18.94 16.34 -1.30
N PHE A 116 19.12 17.65 -1.42
CA PHE A 116 18.83 18.61 -0.35
C PHE A 116 17.36 18.58 0.07
N LEU A 117 16.45 18.48 -0.89
CA LEU A 117 15.01 18.38 -0.61
C LEU A 117 14.66 17.06 0.05
N GLY A 118 15.48 16.03 -0.18
CA GLY A 118 15.26 14.71 0.39
C GLY A 118 15.32 14.67 1.90
N LYS A 119 16.14 15.51 2.52
CA LYS A 119 16.25 15.55 3.98
C LYS A 119 14.96 16.06 4.63
N ALA A 120 14.33 17.08 4.06
CA ALA A 120 13.06 17.59 4.55
C ALA A 120 11.95 16.58 4.35
N ALA A 121 11.90 15.95 3.17
CA ALA A 121 10.92 14.89 2.88
C ALA A 121 11.14 13.67 3.79
N SER A 122 12.39 13.31 4.06
CA SER A 122 12.72 12.19 4.93
C SER A 122 12.21 12.38 6.36
N ARG A 123 12.17 13.61 6.86
CA ARG A 123 11.63 13.91 8.19
C ARG A 123 10.12 13.64 8.26
N VAL A 124 9.42 13.84 7.15
CA VAL A 124 7.99 13.55 7.07
C VAL A 124 7.77 12.03 7.01
N ILE A 125 8.65 11.33 6.31
CA ILE A 125 8.54 9.89 6.06
C ILE A 125 9.11 9.04 7.21
N VAL A 126 10.27 9.44 7.77
CA VAL A 126 10.88 8.77 8.93
C VAL A 126 10.29 9.34 10.22
N GLY A 127 10.55 8.74 11.36
CA GLY A 127 9.99 9.18 12.63
C GLY A 127 8.74 8.40 13.04
N GLY A 128 8.56 7.20 12.47
CA GLY A 128 7.48 6.31 12.84
C GLY A 128 6.14 6.56 12.15
N VAL A 129 6.04 7.60 11.32
CA VAL A 129 4.79 7.91 10.61
C VAL A 129 4.39 6.80 9.64
N PRO A 130 5.29 6.28 8.78
CA PRO A 130 4.91 5.19 7.88
C PRO A 130 4.47 3.92 8.61
N GLN A 131 5.12 3.59 9.71
CA GLN A 131 4.75 2.42 10.51
C GLN A 131 3.38 2.60 11.14
N ARG A 132 3.10 3.76 11.71
CA ARG A 132 1.78 4.05 12.29
C ARG A 132 0.68 4.02 11.24
N GLU A 133 0.94 4.61 10.08
CA GLU A 133 -0.05 4.63 8.99
C GLU A 133 -0.30 3.24 8.42
N ALA A 134 0.74 2.41 8.31
CA ALA A 134 0.57 1.02 7.90
C ALA A 134 -0.32 0.26 8.90
N ASN A 135 -0.02 0.38 10.19
CA ASN A 135 -0.80 -0.29 11.23
C ASN A 135 -2.25 0.19 11.23
N ARG A 136 -2.49 1.48 11.06
CA ARG A 136 -3.84 2.05 11.01
C ARG A 136 -4.61 1.57 9.77
N SER A 137 -3.93 1.50 8.63
CA SER A 137 -4.54 1.02 7.39
C SER A 137 -4.97 -0.44 7.52
N LEU A 138 -4.11 -1.28 8.08
CA LEU A 138 -4.45 -2.68 8.30
C LEU A 138 -5.60 -2.84 9.29
N ALA A 139 -5.64 -2.03 10.34
CA ALA A 139 -6.75 -2.05 11.30
C ALA A 139 -8.07 -1.64 10.64
N ARG A 140 -8.05 -0.67 9.74
CA ARG A 140 -9.24 -0.26 8.98
C ARG A 140 -9.71 -1.36 8.05
N LEU A 141 -8.77 -2.02 7.37
CA LEU A 141 -9.10 -3.15 6.48
C LEU A 141 -9.77 -4.27 7.26
N LYS A 142 -9.22 -4.61 8.42
CA LYS A 142 -9.81 -5.61 9.31
C LYS A 142 -11.23 -5.22 9.72
N ALA A 143 -11.43 -4.01 10.19
CA ALA A 143 -12.74 -3.52 10.61
C ALA A 143 -13.75 -3.53 9.45
N LEU A 144 -13.29 -3.19 8.25
CA LEU A 144 -14.12 -3.18 7.05
C LEU A 144 -14.64 -4.58 6.70
N LEU A 145 -13.79 -5.59 6.82
CA LEU A 145 -14.07 -6.95 6.37
C LEU A 145 -14.71 -7.85 7.44
N GLU A 146 -14.62 -7.47 8.70
CA GLU A 146 -15.18 -8.25 9.81
C GLU A 146 -16.57 -7.79 10.26
N LYS A 147 -17.19 -6.94 9.50
CA LYS A 147 -18.55 -6.47 9.83
C LYS A 147 -19.58 -7.58 9.82
#